data_f26f0a6afd706a0eb1b1c0c806ac39ff
#
_entry.id   f26f0a6afd706a0eb1b1c0c806ac39ff
#
_cell.length_a   1.000
_cell.length_b   1.000
_cell.length_c   1.000
_cell.angle_alpha   90.00
_cell.angle_beta   90.00
_cell.angle_gamma   90.00
#
_symmetry.space_group_name_H-M   'P 1'
#
loop_
_entity.id
_entity.type
_entity.pdbx_description
1 polymer ?
#
loop_
_entity_poly.entity_id
_entity_poly.type
_entity_poly.pdbx_seq_one_letter_code
_entity_poly.pdbx_strand_id
1 'polypeptide(L)'
;GLAVFDLSGAYRFADVAQYPKWYGFEHTHPEVLADAVYGLAEWNAEQIQQTKMIAVPGCYPTASLTALKPLKPFLTSAYPVINAVSGVTGAGRKAQLHTSFCEVSLTPYGVLGHRHQPEIATQLGQEVIFTPHLGNFKRGILATITVQLKPGTTEADVAKAYSVYDNSPIVTVKHNQFPKVDDVVLTPNCHLGWKYDANSGYLVVASAIDNLMKGAASQGLQCIKIHFGV
;
A
#
# COMPACT_ATOMS: atom_id res chain seq x y z
N GLY A 1 -16.55 23.67 -7.42
CA GLY A 1 -15.58 23.28 -8.44
C GLY A 1 -15.48 21.76 -8.51
N LEU A 2 -14.77 21.21 -9.49
CA LEU A 2 -14.57 19.78 -9.63
C LEU A 2 -13.59 19.26 -8.57
N ALA A 3 -13.84 18.05 -8.05
CA ALA A 3 -12.88 17.26 -7.32
C ALA A 3 -12.28 16.20 -8.27
N VAL A 4 -10.98 15.97 -8.18
CA VAL A 4 -10.24 15.03 -9.01
C VAL A 4 -9.71 13.89 -8.14
N PHE A 5 -9.96 12.66 -8.57
CA PHE A 5 -9.46 11.43 -7.92
C PHE A 5 -8.53 10.74 -8.91
N ASP A 6 -7.24 11.06 -8.79
CA ASP A 6 -6.23 10.56 -9.72
C ASP A 6 -5.74 9.16 -9.35
N LEU A 7 -5.94 8.19 -10.23
CA LEU A 7 -5.44 6.83 -10.08
C LEU A 7 -4.08 6.62 -10.78
N SER A 8 -3.57 7.66 -11.46
CA SER A 8 -2.21 7.61 -12.03
C SER A 8 -1.16 7.82 -10.92
N GLY A 9 0.09 7.86 -11.31
CA GLY A 9 1.16 8.19 -10.36
C GLY A 9 1.49 9.68 -10.28
N ALA A 10 0.77 10.55 -11.01
CA ALA A 10 1.20 11.91 -11.28
C ALA A 10 1.17 12.86 -10.06
N TYR A 11 0.44 12.54 -9.01
CA TYR A 11 0.27 13.43 -7.85
C TYR A 11 0.58 12.75 -6.50
N ARG A 12 1.36 11.65 -6.50
CA ARG A 12 1.63 10.87 -5.28
C ARG A 12 2.82 11.36 -4.48
N PHE A 13 3.72 12.15 -5.09
CA PHE A 13 4.87 12.77 -4.44
C PHE A 13 4.66 14.27 -4.30
N ALA A 14 4.96 14.82 -3.13
CA ALA A 14 4.98 16.27 -2.93
C ALA A 14 6.20 16.94 -3.61
N ASP A 15 7.30 16.20 -3.73
CA ASP A 15 8.54 16.70 -4.35
C ASP A 15 8.53 16.43 -5.85
N VAL A 16 8.52 17.51 -6.65
CA VAL A 16 8.56 17.48 -8.12
C VAL A 16 9.78 16.72 -8.67
N ALA A 17 10.93 16.77 -7.98
CA ALA A 17 12.16 16.12 -8.41
C ALA A 17 12.09 14.59 -8.42
N GLN A 18 11.07 14.02 -7.79
CA GLN A 18 10.85 12.56 -7.79
C GLN A 18 10.31 12.04 -9.13
N TYR A 19 9.59 12.88 -9.89
CA TYR A 19 8.88 12.41 -11.11
C TYR A 19 9.81 12.02 -12.26
N PRO A 20 10.86 12.80 -12.62
CA PRO A 20 11.82 12.38 -13.64
C PRO A 20 12.46 11.04 -13.30
N LYS A 21 12.84 10.84 -12.06
CA LYS A 21 13.52 9.63 -11.60
C LYS A 21 12.63 8.39 -11.63
N TRP A 22 11.38 8.52 -11.15
CA TRP A 22 10.53 7.36 -10.88
C TRP A 22 9.42 7.13 -11.90
N TYR A 23 9.03 8.19 -12.60
CA TYR A 23 7.95 8.15 -13.59
C TYR A 23 8.40 8.51 -15.00
N GLY A 24 9.61 9.06 -15.16
CA GLY A 24 10.20 9.38 -16.46
C GLY A 24 9.58 10.60 -17.17
N PHE A 25 8.95 11.51 -16.41
CA PHE A 25 8.44 12.77 -16.94
C PHE A 25 8.70 13.94 -15.98
N GLU A 26 8.82 15.14 -16.54
CA GLU A 26 8.85 16.39 -15.77
C GLU A 26 7.43 16.79 -15.38
N HIS A 27 7.20 17.08 -14.10
CA HIS A 27 5.88 17.50 -13.62
C HIS A 27 5.61 18.97 -13.98
N THR A 28 4.51 19.22 -14.72
CA THR A 28 4.20 20.53 -15.28
C THR A 28 3.24 21.37 -14.44
N HIS A 29 2.70 20.83 -13.34
CA HIS A 29 1.71 21.47 -12.49
C HIS A 29 2.09 21.41 -11.00
N PRO A 30 3.21 22.04 -10.59
CA PRO A 30 3.66 22.00 -9.19
C PRO A 30 2.67 22.66 -8.22
N GLU A 31 1.89 23.64 -8.69
CA GLU A 31 0.86 24.31 -7.91
C GLU A 31 -0.29 23.36 -7.51
N VAL A 32 -0.69 22.48 -8.42
CA VAL A 32 -1.72 21.46 -8.14
C VAL A 32 -1.15 20.34 -7.26
N LEU A 33 0.13 20.03 -7.44
CA LEU A 33 0.83 19.01 -6.66
C LEU A 33 0.91 19.40 -5.17
N ALA A 34 1.10 20.68 -4.87
CA ALA A 34 1.16 21.19 -3.49
C ALA A 34 -0.17 20.99 -2.73
N ASP A 35 -1.29 21.00 -3.44
CA ASP A 35 -2.64 20.84 -2.88
C ASP A 35 -3.12 19.38 -2.87
N ALA A 36 -2.36 18.47 -3.50
CA ALA A 36 -2.74 17.08 -3.62
C ALA A 36 -2.65 16.33 -2.28
N VAL A 37 -3.72 15.65 -1.91
CA VAL A 37 -3.77 14.78 -0.74
C VAL A 37 -3.62 13.32 -1.16
N TYR A 38 -2.76 12.59 -0.46
CA TYR A 38 -2.59 11.16 -0.67
C TYR A 38 -3.82 10.40 -0.19
N GLY A 39 -4.51 9.73 -1.09
CA GLY A 39 -5.82 9.10 -0.89
C GLY A 39 -5.78 7.74 -0.20
N LEU A 40 -4.96 7.57 0.86
CA LEU A 40 -5.04 6.40 1.74
C LEU A 40 -6.19 6.63 2.72
N ALA A 41 -7.37 6.14 2.37
CA ALA A 41 -8.65 6.52 2.94
C ALA A 41 -8.74 6.32 4.47
N GLU A 42 -8.18 5.25 5.00
CA GLU A 42 -8.19 4.94 6.43
C GLU A 42 -7.33 5.89 7.28
N TRP A 43 -6.43 6.66 6.63
CA TRP A 43 -5.45 7.50 7.34
C TRP A 43 -5.61 8.99 7.08
N ASN A 44 -6.16 9.36 5.93
CA ASN A 44 -6.20 10.74 5.49
C ASN A 44 -7.64 11.23 5.24
N ALA A 45 -8.64 10.66 5.94
CA ALA A 45 -10.05 10.96 5.72
C ALA A 45 -10.39 12.46 5.87
N GLU A 46 -9.87 13.11 6.90
CA GLU A 46 -10.11 14.54 7.13
C GLU A 46 -9.53 15.41 6.00
N GLN A 47 -8.31 15.11 5.55
CA GLN A 47 -7.66 15.85 4.47
C GLN A 47 -8.38 15.60 3.13
N ILE A 48 -8.84 14.36 2.89
CA ILE A 48 -9.61 14.00 1.68
C ILE A 48 -10.91 14.81 1.58
N GLN A 49 -11.58 15.07 2.70
CA GLN A 49 -12.79 15.90 2.74
C GLN A 49 -12.54 17.35 2.33
N GLN A 50 -11.34 17.87 2.58
CA GLN A 50 -11.02 19.28 2.44
C GLN A 50 -10.33 19.63 1.11
N THR A 51 -9.76 18.66 0.41
CA THR A 51 -9.03 18.90 -0.83
C THR A 51 -9.88 18.67 -2.07
N LYS A 52 -9.49 19.29 -3.19
CA LYS A 52 -10.06 19.02 -4.52
C LYS A 52 -9.20 18.09 -5.37
N MET A 53 -8.00 17.75 -4.91
CA MET A 53 -7.08 16.88 -5.62
C MET A 53 -6.67 15.71 -4.75
N ILE A 54 -7.13 14.52 -5.07
CA ILE A 54 -6.84 13.30 -4.33
C ILE A 54 -5.99 12.36 -5.20
N ALA A 55 -4.77 12.07 -4.76
CA ALA A 55 -3.88 11.11 -5.39
C ALA A 55 -4.12 9.71 -4.80
N VAL A 56 -4.85 8.87 -5.52
CA VAL A 56 -5.15 7.50 -5.07
C VAL A 56 -3.88 6.67 -5.06
N PRO A 57 -3.56 5.96 -3.96
CA PRO A 57 -2.34 5.16 -3.80
C PRO A 57 -2.15 4.09 -4.88
N GLY A 58 -0.90 3.70 -5.12
CA GLY A 58 -0.60 2.48 -5.84
C GLY A 58 -1.06 1.22 -5.08
N CYS A 59 -1.25 0.10 -5.78
CA CYS A 59 -1.77 -1.12 -5.17
C CYS A 59 -0.82 -1.71 -4.10
N TYR A 60 0.48 -1.79 -4.36
CA TYR A 60 1.46 -2.22 -3.37
C TYR A 60 1.59 -1.25 -2.19
N PRO A 61 1.66 0.09 -2.40
CA PRO A 61 1.59 1.06 -1.30
C PRO A 61 0.34 0.91 -0.44
N THR A 62 -0.84 0.71 -1.04
CA THR A 62 -2.08 0.46 -0.27
C THR A 62 -1.93 -0.74 0.65
N ALA A 63 -1.50 -1.90 0.12
CA ALA A 63 -1.29 -3.11 0.94
C ALA A 63 -0.27 -2.88 2.06
N SER A 64 0.87 -2.28 1.72
CA SER A 64 1.99 -2.11 2.65
C SER A 64 1.70 -1.07 3.73
N LEU A 65 1.16 0.08 3.36
CA LEU A 65 0.89 1.18 4.29
C LEU A 65 -0.27 0.88 5.23
N THR A 66 -1.30 0.16 4.78
CA THR A 66 -2.37 -0.30 5.68
C THR A 66 -1.80 -1.18 6.80
N ALA A 67 -0.79 -2.01 6.51
CA ALA A 67 -0.12 -2.82 7.51
C ALA A 67 0.88 -2.05 8.38
N LEU A 68 1.63 -1.10 7.80
CA LEU A 68 2.77 -0.45 8.47
C LEU A 68 2.41 0.80 9.27
N LYS A 69 1.41 1.58 8.84
CA LYS A 69 1.09 2.86 9.49
C LYS A 69 0.72 2.71 10.98
N PRO A 70 -0.05 1.71 11.43
CA PRO A 70 -0.29 1.50 12.85
C PRO A 70 0.99 1.24 13.66
N LEU A 71 1.98 0.62 13.03
CA LEU A 71 3.23 0.22 13.68
C LEU A 71 4.27 1.35 13.73
N LYS A 72 4.07 2.45 12.99
CA LYS A 72 5.05 3.55 12.87
C LYS A 72 5.65 4.01 14.21
N PRO A 73 4.90 4.18 15.30
CA PRO A 73 5.47 4.60 16.59
C PRO A 73 6.44 3.60 17.20
N PHE A 74 6.32 2.33 16.83
CA PHE A 74 7.06 1.21 17.40
C PHE A 74 8.24 0.75 16.53
N LEU A 75 8.36 1.23 15.28
CA LEU A 75 9.44 0.83 14.39
C LEU A 75 10.80 1.34 14.89
N THR A 76 11.83 0.49 14.76
CA THR A 76 13.23 0.91 14.91
C THR A 76 13.70 1.71 13.69
N SER A 77 14.97 2.12 13.67
CA SER A 77 15.60 2.71 12.48
C SER A 77 15.90 1.68 11.37
N ALA A 78 15.77 0.38 11.64
CA ALA A 78 15.92 -0.67 10.64
C ALA A 78 14.82 -0.55 9.57
N TYR A 79 15.20 -0.73 8.31
CA TYR A 79 14.25 -0.63 7.21
C TYR A 79 13.25 -1.77 7.24
N PRO A 80 11.93 -1.51 7.22
CA PRO A 80 10.93 -2.54 6.95
C PRO A 80 11.24 -3.28 5.65
N VAL A 81 11.23 -4.61 5.70
CA VAL A 81 11.44 -5.47 4.52
C VAL A 81 10.08 -5.95 4.01
N ILE A 82 9.76 -5.58 2.78
CA ILE A 82 8.47 -5.83 2.13
C ILE A 82 8.69 -6.73 0.92
N ASN A 83 8.22 -7.97 1.00
CA ASN A 83 8.15 -8.89 -0.14
C ASN A 83 6.68 -9.01 -0.55
N ALA A 84 6.33 -8.56 -1.74
CA ALA A 84 4.94 -8.53 -2.17
C ALA A 84 4.76 -9.21 -3.52
N VAL A 85 3.79 -10.12 -3.60
CA VAL A 85 3.43 -10.83 -4.83
C VAL A 85 2.14 -10.24 -5.38
N SER A 86 2.12 -9.86 -6.66
CA SER A 86 0.92 -9.38 -7.37
C SER A 86 0.57 -10.31 -8.52
N GLY A 87 -0.73 -10.51 -8.72
CA GLY A 87 -1.23 -11.12 -9.94
C GLY A 87 -0.91 -10.28 -11.19
N VAL A 88 -0.93 -10.91 -12.35
CA VAL A 88 -0.50 -10.34 -13.66
C VAL A 88 -1.28 -9.09 -14.09
N THR A 89 -2.52 -8.92 -13.62
CA THR A 89 -3.31 -7.72 -13.91
C THR A 89 -2.70 -6.45 -13.35
N GLY A 90 -1.79 -6.55 -12.36
CA GLY A 90 -1.02 -5.43 -11.82
C GLY A 90 -0.01 -4.85 -12.81
N ALA A 91 0.42 -5.62 -13.82
CA ALA A 91 1.32 -5.16 -14.89
C ALA A 91 0.61 -4.31 -15.96
N GLY A 92 -0.70 -4.15 -15.88
CA GLY A 92 -1.49 -3.34 -16.82
C GLY A 92 -1.96 -4.12 -18.06
N ARG A 93 -2.53 -3.38 -19.03
CA ARG A 93 -3.21 -3.95 -20.21
C ARG A 93 -2.28 -4.24 -21.39
N LYS A 94 -1.08 -3.73 -21.38
CA LYS A 94 -0.14 -3.92 -22.50
C LYS A 94 0.32 -5.37 -22.50
N ALA A 95 0.13 -6.07 -23.63
CA ALA A 95 0.66 -7.43 -23.80
C ALA A 95 2.19 -7.41 -23.78
N GLN A 96 2.77 -8.25 -22.94
CA GLN A 96 4.21 -8.40 -22.78
C GLN A 96 4.55 -9.87 -22.57
N LEU A 97 5.75 -10.29 -22.97
CA LEU A 97 6.16 -11.69 -22.88
C LEU A 97 6.04 -12.22 -21.43
N HIS A 98 6.57 -11.48 -20.46
CA HIS A 98 6.58 -11.87 -19.04
C HIS A 98 5.18 -11.91 -18.38
N THR A 99 4.15 -11.41 -19.05
CA THR A 99 2.75 -11.52 -18.62
C THR A 99 1.94 -12.53 -19.44
N SER A 100 2.57 -13.11 -20.46
CA SER A 100 1.97 -14.17 -21.27
C SER A 100 1.83 -15.45 -20.45
N PHE A 101 0.71 -16.16 -20.61
CA PHE A 101 0.44 -17.39 -19.83
C PHE A 101 1.52 -18.47 -19.97
N CYS A 102 2.20 -18.53 -21.13
CA CYS A 102 3.28 -19.49 -21.38
C CYS A 102 4.59 -19.15 -20.66
N GLU A 103 4.79 -17.87 -20.30
CA GLU A 103 6.06 -17.36 -19.77
C GLU A 103 5.96 -16.89 -18.32
N VAL A 104 4.73 -16.57 -17.86
CA VAL A 104 4.55 -16.03 -16.50
C VAL A 104 4.92 -17.06 -15.44
N SER A 105 5.79 -16.64 -14.53
CA SER A 105 6.20 -17.44 -13.36
C SER A 105 6.37 -16.53 -12.17
N LEU A 106 6.40 -17.10 -10.97
CA LEU A 106 6.71 -16.33 -9.76
C LEU A 106 8.16 -15.81 -9.83
N THR A 107 8.32 -14.52 -10.00
CA THR A 107 9.64 -13.89 -10.16
C THR A 107 9.69 -12.51 -9.56
N PRO A 108 10.79 -12.11 -8.87
CA PRO A 108 10.99 -10.73 -8.47
C PRO A 108 11.25 -9.84 -9.68
N TYR A 109 10.80 -8.59 -9.62
CA TYR A 109 11.08 -7.59 -10.66
C TYR A 109 11.29 -6.21 -10.04
N GLY A 110 12.00 -5.32 -10.74
CA GLY A 110 12.22 -3.95 -10.30
C GLY A 110 12.84 -3.85 -8.89
N VAL A 111 13.68 -4.82 -8.50
CA VAL A 111 14.30 -4.87 -7.16
C VAL A 111 15.12 -3.62 -6.91
N LEU A 112 14.88 -2.95 -5.77
CA LEU A 112 15.49 -1.67 -5.37
C LEU A 112 15.31 -0.51 -6.38
N GLY A 113 14.46 -0.69 -7.40
CA GLY A 113 14.22 0.30 -8.46
C GLY A 113 12.73 0.48 -8.81
N HIS A 114 11.82 -0.11 -8.06
CA HIS A 114 10.39 0.00 -8.33
C HIS A 114 9.83 1.31 -7.75
N ARG A 115 9.04 2.05 -8.57
CA ARG A 115 8.45 3.35 -8.22
C ARG A 115 7.57 3.37 -6.97
N HIS A 116 7.06 2.24 -6.53
CA HIS A 116 6.28 2.13 -5.29
C HIS A 116 7.16 2.14 -4.03
N GLN A 117 8.47 1.84 -4.12
CA GLN A 117 9.36 1.91 -2.96
C GLN A 117 9.42 3.33 -2.37
N PRO A 118 9.75 4.39 -3.13
CA PRO A 118 9.75 5.75 -2.60
C PRO A 118 8.35 6.24 -2.21
N GLU A 119 7.29 5.76 -2.88
CA GLU A 119 5.91 6.07 -2.48
C GLU A 119 5.60 5.56 -1.07
N ILE A 120 5.96 4.29 -0.78
CA ILE A 120 5.80 3.71 0.56
C ILE A 120 6.68 4.45 1.57
N ALA A 121 7.95 4.67 1.26
CA ALA A 121 8.91 5.33 2.16
C ALA A 121 8.46 6.74 2.54
N THR A 122 8.04 7.56 1.57
CA THR A 122 7.54 8.92 1.80
C THR A 122 6.31 8.91 2.70
N GLN A 123 5.34 8.06 2.44
CA GLN A 123 4.09 7.99 3.19
C GLN A 123 4.25 7.37 4.59
N LEU A 124 5.20 6.48 4.77
CA LEU A 124 5.58 5.93 6.07
C LEU A 124 6.44 6.92 6.88
N GLY A 125 7.24 7.75 6.19
CA GLY A 125 8.26 8.62 6.77
C GLY A 125 9.50 7.85 7.22
N GLN A 126 9.79 6.73 6.57
CA GLN A 126 10.95 5.87 6.82
C GLN A 126 11.27 5.08 5.55
N GLU A 127 12.56 4.91 5.25
CA GLU A 127 13.02 4.08 4.14
C GLU A 127 12.62 2.62 4.33
N VAL A 128 12.36 1.95 3.20
CA VAL A 128 11.96 0.53 3.18
C VAL A 128 12.76 -0.24 2.14
N ILE A 129 12.87 -1.55 2.32
CA ILE A 129 13.34 -2.47 1.29
C ILE A 129 12.11 -3.10 0.66
N PHE A 130 11.87 -2.83 -0.62
CA PHE A 130 10.69 -3.32 -1.33
C PHE A 130 11.09 -4.24 -2.49
N THR A 131 10.61 -5.48 -2.44
CA THR A 131 10.82 -6.49 -3.47
C THR A 131 9.47 -6.96 -4.01
N PRO A 132 9.00 -6.38 -5.13
CA PRO A 132 7.79 -6.87 -5.78
C PRO A 132 8.05 -8.15 -6.55
N HIS A 133 7.05 -9.03 -6.60
CA HIS A 133 7.04 -10.24 -7.39
C HIS A 133 5.81 -10.28 -8.29
N LEU A 134 5.98 -10.76 -9.50
CA LEU A 134 4.89 -11.13 -10.37
C LEU A 134 4.54 -12.59 -10.12
N GLY A 135 3.27 -12.85 -9.82
CA GLY A 135 2.74 -14.21 -9.62
C GLY A 135 1.95 -14.69 -10.83
N ASN A 136 1.89 -16.00 -11.03
CA ASN A 136 1.17 -16.64 -12.14
C ASN A 136 -0.34 -16.83 -11.84
N PHE A 137 -0.95 -15.80 -11.24
CA PHE A 137 -2.39 -15.72 -11.00
C PHE A 137 -2.93 -14.37 -11.49
N LYS A 138 -4.25 -14.25 -11.65
CA LYS A 138 -4.85 -13.09 -12.32
C LYS A 138 -4.87 -11.85 -11.45
N ARG A 139 -5.38 -11.94 -10.21
CA ARG A 139 -5.72 -10.81 -9.35
C ARG A 139 -5.28 -11.07 -7.92
N GLY A 140 -5.01 -9.96 -7.23
CA GLY A 140 -4.69 -9.91 -5.82
C GLY A 140 -3.23 -9.58 -5.55
N ILE A 141 -2.98 -9.12 -4.35
CA ILE A 141 -1.65 -8.86 -3.78
C ILE A 141 -1.59 -9.53 -2.41
N LEU A 142 -0.47 -10.19 -2.16
CA LEU A 142 -0.05 -10.59 -0.82
C LEU A 142 1.29 -9.91 -0.53
N ALA A 143 1.31 -9.01 0.45
CA ALA A 143 2.53 -8.38 0.94
C ALA A 143 2.91 -9.00 2.28
N THR A 144 4.08 -9.64 2.35
CA THR A 144 4.68 -10.14 3.59
C THR A 144 5.74 -9.16 4.04
N ILE A 145 5.57 -8.61 5.23
CA ILE A 145 6.35 -7.49 5.73
C ILE A 145 7.00 -7.90 7.05
N THR A 146 8.32 -7.76 7.12
CA THR A 146 9.09 -8.00 8.34
C THR A 146 9.61 -6.66 8.88
N VAL A 147 9.34 -6.39 10.15
CA VAL A 147 9.81 -5.20 10.85
C VAL A 147 10.44 -5.55 12.18
N GLN A 148 11.43 -4.76 12.58
CA GLN A 148 11.99 -4.80 13.93
C GLN A 148 11.33 -3.71 14.78
N LEU A 149 10.78 -4.10 15.92
CA LEU A 149 10.14 -3.19 16.85
C LEU A 149 11.11 -2.71 17.94
N LYS A 150 10.85 -1.54 18.48
CA LYS A 150 11.66 -0.94 19.57
C LYS A 150 11.70 -1.88 20.79
N PRO A 151 12.83 -1.92 21.50
CA PRO A 151 12.93 -2.67 22.76
C PRO A 151 11.79 -2.28 23.72
N GLY A 152 11.23 -3.27 24.39
CA GLY A 152 10.12 -3.08 25.33
C GLY A 152 8.72 -3.05 24.67
N THR A 153 8.63 -3.09 23.36
CA THR A 153 7.32 -3.27 22.69
C THR A 153 6.76 -4.64 23.03
N THR A 154 5.50 -4.68 23.38
CA THR A 154 4.79 -5.93 23.74
C THR A 154 3.80 -6.34 22.65
N GLU A 155 3.35 -7.59 22.70
CA GLU A 155 2.27 -8.07 21.83
C GLU A 155 0.97 -7.29 22.03
N ALA A 156 0.69 -6.85 23.26
CA ALA A 156 -0.46 -6.00 23.58
C ALA A 156 -0.34 -4.62 22.92
N ASP A 157 0.85 -4.04 22.83
CA ASP A 157 1.07 -2.77 22.14
C ASP A 157 0.79 -2.90 20.64
N VAL A 158 1.22 -4.01 20.03
CA VAL A 158 0.94 -4.31 18.63
C VAL A 158 -0.57 -4.49 18.41
N ALA A 159 -1.26 -5.25 19.25
CA ALA A 159 -2.71 -5.42 19.18
C ALA A 159 -3.43 -4.07 19.30
N LYS A 160 -3.01 -3.24 20.27
CA LYS A 160 -3.54 -1.87 20.45
C LYS A 160 -3.26 -0.98 19.22
N ALA A 161 -2.10 -1.09 18.60
CA ALA A 161 -1.80 -0.33 17.38
C ALA A 161 -2.78 -0.67 16.26
N TYR A 162 -3.11 -1.94 16.09
CA TYR A 162 -4.06 -2.39 15.06
C TYR A 162 -5.53 -2.14 15.41
N SER A 163 -5.87 -1.81 16.66
CA SER A 163 -7.26 -1.50 17.04
C SER A 163 -7.85 -0.27 16.35
N VAL A 164 -7.00 0.53 15.68
CA VAL A 164 -7.45 1.60 14.78
C VAL A 164 -8.39 1.09 13.69
N TYR A 165 -8.35 -0.20 13.39
CA TYR A 165 -9.21 -0.84 12.38
C TYR A 165 -10.40 -1.60 12.94
N ASP A 166 -10.62 -1.65 14.27
CA ASP A 166 -11.68 -2.47 14.89
C ASP A 166 -13.08 -2.15 14.36
N ASN A 167 -13.34 -0.90 13.98
CA ASN A 167 -14.62 -0.47 13.42
C ASN A 167 -14.58 -0.29 11.89
N SER A 168 -13.52 -0.75 11.22
CA SER A 168 -13.42 -0.63 9.77
C SER A 168 -14.30 -1.68 9.08
N PRO A 169 -15.19 -1.29 8.16
CA PRO A 169 -15.94 -2.25 7.37
C PRO A 169 -15.10 -2.92 6.26
N ILE A 170 -13.87 -2.45 6.05
CA ILE A 170 -13.01 -2.85 4.92
C ILE A 170 -11.74 -3.55 5.40
N VAL A 171 -11.14 -3.09 6.51
CA VAL A 171 -9.90 -3.67 7.02
C VAL A 171 -10.22 -4.66 8.13
N THR A 172 -9.80 -5.91 7.95
CA THR A 172 -9.90 -6.96 8.97
C THR A 172 -8.51 -7.32 9.45
N VAL A 173 -8.29 -7.35 10.75
CA VAL A 173 -7.01 -7.71 11.37
C VAL A 173 -7.16 -8.98 12.20
N LYS A 174 -6.23 -9.92 12.01
CA LYS A 174 -6.21 -11.18 12.78
C LYS A 174 -4.83 -11.39 13.41
N HIS A 175 -4.83 -11.79 14.67
CA HIS A 175 -3.63 -12.18 15.39
C HIS A 175 -3.36 -13.67 15.17
N ASN A 176 -2.10 -14.01 14.88
CA ASN A 176 -1.64 -15.39 14.64
C ASN A 176 -2.35 -16.16 13.48
N GLN A 177 -3.04 -15.44 12.61
CA GLN A 177 -3.65 -15.99 11.41
C GLN A 177 -3.29 -15.09 10.22
N PHE A 178 -2.87 -15.69 9.12
CA PHE A 178 -2.47 -14.96 7.93
C PHE A 178 -3.51 -15.07 6.81
N PRO A 179 -3.76 -13.99 6.06
CA PRO A 179 -4.71 -13.99 4.97
C PRO A 179 -4.14 -14.70 3.74
N LYS A 180 -5.05 -15.18 2.88
CA LYS A 180 -4.78 -15.64 1.53
C LYS A 180 -5.27 -14.60 0.52
N VAL A 181 -4.71 -14.62 -0.69
CA VAL A 181 -5.19 -13.77 -1.80
C VAL A 181 -6.66 -14.02 -2.10
N ASP A 182 -7.08 -15.28 -2.07
CA ASP A 182 -8.47 -15.68 -2.37
C ASP A 182 -9.50 -15.11 -1.38
N ASP A 183 -9.07 -14.75 -0.15
CA ASP A 183 -9.97 -14.15 0.85
C ASP A 183 -10.48 -12.76 0.44
N VAL A 184 -9.79 -12.08 -0.50
CA VAL A 184 -10.03 -10.67 -0.83
C VAL A 184 -10.26 -10.39 -2.32
N VAL A 185 -10.00 -11.36 -3.19
CA VAL A 185 -10.19 -11.19 -4.64
C VAL A 185 -11.64 -10.81 -4.96
N LEU A 186 -11.82 -9.81 -5.83
CA LEU A 186 -13.11 -9.22 -6.21
C LEU A 186 -13.85 -8.51 -5.08
N THR A 187 -13.18 -8.22 -3.97
CA THR A 187 -13.74 -7.44 -2.84
C THR A 187 -13.00 -6.12 -2.64
N PRO A 188 -13.60 -5.13 -1.97
CA PRO A 188 -12.91 -3.91 -1.56
C PRO A 188 -12.05 -4.09 -0.31
N ASN A 189 -11.96 -5.28 0.25
CA ASN A 189 -11.41 -5.56 1.56
C ASN A 189 -9.89 -5.62 1.57
N CYS A 190 -9.32 -5.32 2.74
CA CYS A 190 -7.93 -5.56 3.11
C CYS A 190 -7.90 -6.47 4.33
N HIS A 191 -7.27 -7.63 4.21
CA HIS A 191 -7.08 -8.52 5.33
C HIS A 191 -5.63 -8.48 5.80
N LEU A 192 -5.44 -8.24 7.09
CA LEU A 192 -4.15 -8.23 7.76
C LEU A 192 -4.04 -9.42 8.71
N GLY A 193 -2.86 -10.00 8.78
CA GLY A 193 -2.54 -11.00 9.77
C GLY A 193 -1.12 -10.80 10.28
N TRP A 194 -0.91 -10.88 11.60
CA TRP A 194 0.39 -10.60 12.18
C TRP A 194 0.78 -11.59 13.27
N LYS A 195 2.10 -11.71 13.46
CA LYS A 195 2.71 -12.46 14.56
C LYS A 195 3.95 -11.72 15.03
N TYR A 196 4.09 -11.59 16.35
CA TYR A 196 5.23 -10.95 16.99
C TYR A 196 6.05 -11.98 17.76
N ASP A 197 7.36 -11.91 17.64
CA ASP A 197 8.31 -12.66 18.46
C ASP A 197 9.01 -11.72 19.43
N ALA A 198 8.62 -11.75 20.70
CA ALA A 198 9.17 -10.91 21.74
C ALA A 198 10.64 -11.18 22.03
N ASN A 199 11.16 -12.39 21.72
CA ASN A 199 12.55 -12.73 21.97
C ASN A 199 13.49 -12.05 20.98
N SER A 200 13.11 -12.00 19.71
CA SER A 200 13.91 -11.36 18.66
C SER A 200 13.54 -9.89 18.42
N GLY A 201 12.37 -9.46 18.89
CA GLY A 201 11.83 -8.13 18.61
C GLY A 201 11.31 -7.96 17.18
N TYR A 202 11.19 -9.05 16.41
CA TYR A 202 10.65 -9.00 15.05
C TYR A 202 9.16 -9.28 15.00
N LEU A 203 8.48 -8.52 14.15
CA LEU A 203 7.08 -8.73 13.80
C LEU A 203 6.99 -9.01 12.30
N VAL A 204 6.21 -10.03 11.96
CA VAL A 204 5.80 -10.30 10.58
C VAL A 204 4.33 -9.98 10.44
N VAL A 205 3.98 -9.16 9.46
CA VAL A 205 2.59 -8.87 9.07
C VAL A 205 2.40 -9.19 7.61
N ALA A 206 1.34 -9.92 7.28
CA ALA A 206 0.90 -10.10 5.91
C ALA A 206 -0.35 -9.25 5.65
N SER A 207 -0.39 -8.63 4.48
CA SER A 207 -1.50 -7.83 3.98
C SER A 207 -1.97 -8.38 2.65
N ALA A 208 -3.25 -8.73 2.55
CA ALA A 208 -3.86 -9.19 1.32
C ALA A 208 -4.94 -8.21 0.85
N ILE A 209 -4.90 -7.85 -0.44
CA ILE A 209 -5.90 -7.00 -1.12
C ILE A 209 -6.14 -7.50 -2.55
N ASP A 210 -7.26 -7.16 -3.15
CA ASP A 210 -7.40 -7.21 -4.59
C ASP A 210 -6.72 -5.98 -5.22
N ASN A 211 -5.75 -6.20 -6.13
CA ASN A 211 -4.93 -5.14 -6.71
C ASN A 211 -5.72 -4.15 -7.58
N LEU A 212 -6.86 -4.55 -8.14
CA LEU A 212 -7.72 -3.70 -8.97
C LEU A 212 -8.90 -3.09 -8.19
N MET A 213 -9.26 -3.69 -7.04
CA MET A 213 -10.32 -3.17 -6.15
C MET A 213 -9.70 -2.28 -5.07
N LYS A 214 -9.40 -2.82 -3.88
CA LYS A 214 -8.79 -2.04 -2.78
C LYS A 214 -7.45 -1.41 -3.21
N GLY A 215 -6.70 -2.06 -4.08
CA GLY A 215 -5.46 -1.53 -4.64
C GLY A 215 -5.64 -0.41 -5.67
N ALA A 216 -6.87 -0.13 -6.15
CA ALA A 216 -7.14 0.89 -7.17
C ALA A 216 -8.57 1.44 -7.09
N ALA A 217 -9.53 0.80 -7.79
CA ALA A 217 -10.85 1.37 -8.02
C ALA A 217 -11.67 1.55 -6.75
N SER A 218 -11.73 0.58 -5.85
CA SER A 218 -12.50 0.73 -4.61
C SER A 218 -11.84 1.66 -3.59
N GLN A 219 -10.52 1.81 -3.61
CA GLN A 219 -9.82 2.86 -2.86
C GLN A 219 -10.24 4.25 -3.36
N GLY A 220 -10.27 4.44 -4.68
CA GLY A 220 -10.77 5.69 -5.28
C GLY A 220 -12.23 5.96 -4.91
N LEU A 221 -13.10 4.94 -4.99
CA LEU A 221 -14.50 5.06 -4.57
C LEU A 221 -14.64 5.39 -3.07
N GLN A 222 -13.80 4.81 -2.22
CA GLN A 222 -13.78 5.13 -0.79
C GLN A 222 -13.40 6.59 -0.56
N CYS A 223 -12.39 7.11 -1.29
CA CYS A 223 -12.04 8.53 -1.24
C CYS A 223 -13.20 9.43 -1.72
N ILE A 224 -13.92 9.04 -2.78
CA ILE A 224 -15.12 9.75 -3.25
C ILE A 224 -16.19 9.80 -2.15
N LYS A 225 -16.49 8.68 -1.53
CA LYS A 225 -17.47 8.62 -0.43
C LYS A 225 -17.09 9.52 0.74
N ILE A 226 -15.82 9.48 1.15
CA ILE A 226 -15.30 10.34 2.22
C ILE A 226 -15.41 11.82 1.84
N HIS A 227 -15.00 12.18 0.62
CA HIS A 227 -15.00 13.56 0.15
C HIS A 227 -16.41 14.17 0.12
N PHE A 228 -17.40 13.42 -0.32
CA PHE A 228 -18.79 13.88 -0.44
C PHE A 228 -19.66 13.55 0.78
N GLY A 229 -19.17 12.82 1.76
CA GLY A 229 -19.90 12.45 2.98
C GLY A 229 -21.06 11.46 2.73
N VAL A 230 -20.89 10.50 1.80
CA VAL A 230 -21.91 9.52 1.38
C VAL A 230 -21.46 8.08 1.58
#